data_dbf0c2fe1c7591405a76a2ca88733979
#
_entry.id   dbf0c2fe1c7591405a76a2ca88733979
#
_cell.length_a   1.000
_cell.length_b   1.000
_cell.length_c   1.000
_cell.angle_alpha   90.00
_cell.angle_beta   90.00
_cell.angle_gamma   90.00
#
_symmetry.space_group_name_H-M   'P 1'
#
loop_
_entity.id
_entity.type
_entity.pdbx_description
1 polymer ?
#
loop_
_entity_poly.entity_id
_entity_poly.type
_entity_poly.pdbx_seq_one_letter_code
_entity_poly.pdbx_strand_id
1 'polypeptide(L)'
;SAASDVYKRQNKKSKTNLENAPVVLREAYERLKALPTWDNTSIHDCLINMAVEKELKNGTVMWPVRIAAAGKTVTPGGAVEILDILGREESLKRLEIGLEKLGA
;
A
#
# COMPACT_ATOMS: atom_id res chain seq x y z
N SER A 1 -6.30 16.59 -1.84
CA SER A 1 -5.77 16.04 -3.09
C SER A 1 -6.57 14.82 -3.53
N ALA A 2 -6.41 14.41 -4.76
CA ALA A 2 -7.11 13.23 -5.30
C ALA A 2 -6.82 11.98 -4.48
N ALA A 3 -5.59 11.79 -4.05
CA ALA A 3 -5.20 10.63 -3.25
C ALA A 3 -5.91 10.63 -1.89
N SER A 4 -5.96 11.78 -1.19
CA SER A 4 -6.69 11.89 0.07
C SER A 4 -8.17 11.60 -0.11
N ASP A 5 -8.77 12.12 -1.20
CA ASP A 5 -10.19 11.91 -1.48
C ASP A 5 -10.51 10.43 -1.71
N VAL A 6 -9.60 9.70 -2.35
CA VAL A 6 -9.76 8.27 -2.55
C VAL A 6 -9.77 7.52 -1.22
N TYR A 7 -8.87 7.88 -0.30
CA TYR A 7 -8.80 7.24 1.02
C TYR A 7 -10.01 7.58 1.91
N LYS A 8 -10.67 8.71 1.67
CA LYS A 8 -11.87 9.08 2.41
C LYS A 8 -13.01 8.11 2.15
N ARG A 9 -13.01 7.45 1.01
CA ARG A 9 -13.99 6.43 0.69
C ARG A 9 -13.62 5.18 1.46
N GLN A 10 -14.41 4.85 2.47
CA GLN A 10 -14.19 3.64 3.24
C GLN A 10 -14.37 2.41 2.37
N ASN A 11 -13.45 1.48 2.47
CA ASN A 11 -13.62 0.17 1.88
C ASN A 11 -13.98 -0.80 2.99
N LYS A 12 -15.28 -1.09 3.12
CA LYS A 12 -15.79 -1.93 4.21
C LYS A 12 -15.24 -3.36 4.16
N LYS A 13 -14.99 -3.87 2.97
CA LYS A 13 -14.47 -5.23 2.79
C LYS A 13 -13.02 -5.33 3.26
N SER A 14 -12.19 -4.36 2.95
CA SER A 14 -10.78 -4.33 3.37
C SER A 14 -10.56 -3.63 4.70
N LYS A 15 -11.60 -2.99 5.23
CA LYS A 15 -11.55 -2.20 6.48
C LYS A 15 -10.54 -1.07 6.42
N THR A 16 -10.38 -0.47 5.25
CA THR A 16 -9.50 0.68 5.04
C THR A 16 -10.27 1.98 5.15
N ASN A 17 -9.70 2.95 5.85
CA ASN A 17 -10.29 4.30 6.01
C ASN A 17 -9.16 5.31 6.25
N LEU A 18 -9.52 6.59 6.41
CA LEU A 18 -8.56 7.66 6.67
C LEU A 18 -7.80 7.51 7.99
N GLU A 19 -8.41 6.81 8.94
CA GLU A 19 -7.82 6.62 10.26
C GLU A 19 -6.66 5.63 10.23
N ASN A 20 -6.87 4.47 9.58
CA ASN A 20 -5.87 3.41 9.57
C ASN A 20 -4.93 3.44 8.36
N ALA A 21 -5.35 4.03 7.24
CA ALA A 21 -4.53 4.05 6.04
C ALA A 21 -3.13 4.67 6.23
N PRO A 22 -2.98 5.83 6.91
CA PRO A 22 -1.65 6.39 7.11
C PRO A 22 -0.72 5.48 7.91
N VAL A 23 -1.24 4.87 8.97
CA VAL A 23 -0.45 3.98 9.84
C VAL A 23 -0.02 2.72 9.07
N VAL A 24 -0.97 2.10 8.39
CA VAL A 24 -0.71 0.89 7.59
C VAL A 24 0.26 1.18 6.46
N LEU A 25 0.04 2.29 5.73
CA LEU A 25 0.90 2.65 4.62
C LEU A 25 2.34 2.94 5.09
N ARG A 26 2.51 3.59 6.24
CA ARG A 26 3.84 3.86 6.80
C ARG A 26 4.57 2.56 7.11
N GLU A 27 3.91 1.64 7.78
CA GLU A 27 4.50 0.34 8.12
C GLU A 27 4.86 -0.44 6.85
N ALA A 28 3.95 -0.48 5.88
CA ALA A 28 4.19 -1.17 4.61
C ALA A 28 5.38 -0.56 3.87
N TYR A 29 5.45 0.77 3.84
CA TYR A 29 6.56 1.48 3.21
C TYR A 29 7.91 1.09 3.83
N GLU A 30 8.01 1.11 5.15
CA GLU A 30 9.25 0.76 5.84
C GLU A 30 9.66 -0.68 5.56
N ARG A 31 8.71 -1.61 5.57
CA ARG A 31 8.98 -3.02 5.29
C ARG A 31 9.40 -3.24 3.83
N LEU A 32 8.73 -2.61 2.90
CA LEU A 32 9.06 -2.72 1.47
C LEU A 32 10.44 -2.12 1.17
N LYS A 33 10.74 -0.99 1.79
CA LYS A 33 12.02 -0.31 1.63
C LYS A 33 13.19 -1.21 2.07
N ALA A 34 12.96 -2.05 3.08
CA ALA A 34 13.98 -2.92 3.64
C ALA A 34 14.17 -4.24 2.87
N LEU A 35 13.34 -4.52 1.85
CA LEU A 35 13.45 -5.75 1.09
C LEU A 35 14.80 -5.87 0.37
N PRO A 36 15.51 -6.99 0.52
CA PRO A 36 16.76 -7.19 -0.20
C PRO A 36 16.57 -7.44 -1.69
N THR A 37 15.42 -7.98 -2.07
CA THR A 37 15.08 -8.30 -3.46
C THR A 37 13.71 -7.73 -3.78
N TRP A 38 13.55 -7.18 -4.98
CA TRP A 38 12.29 -6.61 -5.44
C TRP A 38 11.72 -7.44 -6.58
N ASP A 39 10.82 -8.34 -6.24
CA ASP A 39 10.09 -9.17 -7.20
C ASP A 39 8.72 -9.49 -6.64
N ASN A 40 7.88 -10.11 -7.45
CA ASN A 40 6.50 -10.42 -7.08
C ASN A 40 6.43 -11.20 -5.77
N THR A 41 7.21 -12.27 -5.63
CA THR A 41 7.19 -13.12 -4.45
C THR A 41 7.64 -12.37 -3.19
N SER A 42 8.75 -11.64 -3.28
CA SER A 42 9.28 -10.89 -2.13
C SER A 42 8.31 -9.81 -1.67
N ILE A 43 7.71 -9.08 -2.60
CA ILE A 43 6.72 -8.04 -2.31
C ILE A 43 5.48 -8.67 -1.67
N HIS A 44 4.96 -9.73 -2.29
CA HIS A 44 3.79 -10.46 -1.81
C HIS A 44 3.99 -10.92 -0.37
N ASP A 45 5.08 -11.65 -0.13
CA ASP A 45 5.36 -12.21 1.20
C ASP A 45 5.54 -11.12 2.25
N CYS A 46 6.18 -10.01 1.88
CA CYS A 46 6.36 -8.87 2.76
C CYS A 46 5.01 -8.34 3.28
N LEU A 47 4.08 -8.11 2.36
CA LEU A 47 2.78 -7.54 2.70
C LEU A 47 1.88 -8.54 3.42
N ILE A 48 1.90 -9.81 3.01
CA ILE A 48 1.13 -10.85 3.67
C ILE A 48 1.65 -11.09 5.09
N ASN A 49 2.96 -11.16 5.27
CA ASN A 49 3.55 -11.33 6.60
C ASN A 49 3.22 -10.16 7.52
N MET A 50 3.19 -8.94 6.99
CA MET A 50 2.76 -7.78 7.74
C MET A 50 1.32 -7.95 8.23
N ALA A 51 0.43 -8.38 7.34
CA ALA A 51 -0.98 -8.60 7.70
C ALA A 51 -1.12 -9.62 8.82
N VAL A 52 -0.38 -10.73 8.71
CA VAL A 52 -0.38 -11.77 9.74
C VAL A 52 0.13 -11.24 11.08
N GLU A 53 1.27 -10.57 11.09
CA GLU A 53 1.89 -10.04 12.31
C GLU A 53 1.00 -8.99 12.99
N LYS A 54 0.34 -8.16 12.22
CA LYS A 54 -0.52 -7.09 12.73
C LYS A 54 -1.96 -7.55 12.97
N GLU A 55 -2.25 -8.80 12.68
CA GLU A 55 -3.60 -9.36 12.79
C GLU A 55 -4.62 -8.56 11.98
N LEU A 56 -4.21 -8.17 10.76
CA LEU A 56 -5.04 -7.43 9.82
C LEU A 56 -5.46 -8.34 8.66
N LYS A 57 -6.56 -7.96 8.00
CA LYS A 57 -6.92 -8.61 6.74
C LYS A 57 -5.91 -8.22 5.67
N ASN A 58 -5.68 -9.10 4.71
CA ASN A 58 -4.78 -8.81 3.61
C ASN A 58 -5.19 -7.53 2.87
N GLY A 59 -6.49 -7.34 2.64
CA GLY A 59 -7.02 -6.14 1.99
C GLY A 59 -6.72 -4.85 2.76
N THR A 60 -6.69 -4.92 4.10
CA THR A 60 -6.39 -3.75 4.92
C THR A 60 -4.96 -3.25 4.66
N VAL A 61 -4.04 -4.16 4.37
CA VAL A 61 -2.66 -3.80 4.00
C VAL A 61 -2.57 -3.45 2.53
N MET A 62 -3.16 -4.27 1.67
CA MET A 62 -3.05 -4.13 0.20
C MET A 62 -3.73 -2.89 -0.36
N TRP A 63 -4.89 -2.52 0.20
CA TRP A 63 -5.68 -1.41 -0.32
C TRP A 63 -4.93 -0.07 -0.30
N PRO A 64 -4.39 0.40 0.85
CA PRO A 64 -3.68 1.68 0.85
C PRO A 64 -2.41 1.66 -0.01
N VAL A 65 -1.72 0.54 -0.07
CA VAL A 65 -0.53 0.39 -0.91
C VAL A 65 -0.90 0.51 -2.39
N ARG A 66 -1.98 -0.17 -2.80
CA ARG A 66 -2.44 -0.11 -4.18
C ARG A 66 -2.85 1.29 -4.60
N ILE A 67 -3.59 1.99 -3.73
CA ILE A 67 -4.03 3.36 -4.01
C ILE A 67 -2.83 4.29 -4.13
N ALA A 68 -1.86 4.20 -3.23
CA ALA A 68 -0.67 5.05 -3.28
C ALA A 68 0.13 4.80 -4.56
N ALA A 69 0.27 3.54 -4.95
CA ALA A 69 1.04 3.18 -6.14
C ALA A 69 0.31 3.55 -7.44
N ALA A 70 -1.00 3.36 -7.50
CA ALA A 70 -1.79 3.57 -8.71
C ALA A 70 -2.46 4.94 -8.78
N GLY A 71 -2.76 5.55 -7.64
CA GLY A 71 -3.47 6.82 -7.58
C GLY A 71 -4.97 6.73 -7.84
N LYS A 72 -5.53 5.51 -7.85
CA LYS A 72 -6.96 5.30 -8.11
C LYS A 72 -7.46 4.04 -7.41
N THR A 73 -8.79 3.96 -7.25
CA THR A 73 -9.44 2.85 -6.55
C THR A 73 -9.62 1.60 -7.42
N VAL A 74 -9.70 1.79 -8.73
CA VAL A 74 -9.89 0.68 -9.68
C VAL A 74 -8.64 0.59 -10.54
N THR A 75 -8.00 -0.59 -10.54
CA THR A 75 -6.77 -0.82 -11.28
C THR A 75 -6.83 -2.17 -11.99
N PRO A 76 -6.09 -2.34 -13.09
CA PRO A 76 -6.06 -3.63 -13.80
C PRO A 76 -5.34 -4.74 -13.03
N GLY A 77 -4.62 -4.41 -11.95
CA GLY A 77 -3.92 -5.39 -11.14
C GLY A 77 -3.97 -5.04 -9.67
N GLY A 78 -3.52 -5.95 -8.83
CA GLY A 78 -3.42 -5.75 -7.39
C GLY A 78 -2.16 -5.00 -7.00
N ALA A 79 -2.02 -4.73 -5.69
CA ALA A 79 -0.87 -3.99 -5.16
C ALA A 79 0.46 -4.62 -5.57
N VAL A 80 0.59 -5.93 -5.41
CA VAL A 80 1.85 -6.64 -5.68
C VAL A 80 2.27 -6.49 -7.13
N GLU A 81 1.33 -6.71 -8.06
CA GLU A 81 1.59 -6.63 -9.50
C GLU A 81 2.02 -5.21 -9.90
N ILE A 82 1.36 -4.20 -9.34
CA ILE A 82 1.66 -2.81 -9.63
C ILE A 82 3.07 -2.45 -9.14
N LEU A 83 3.40 -2.83 -7.91
CA LEU A 83 4.73 -2.57 -7.35
C LEU A 83 5.83 -3.28 -8.11
N ASP A 84 5.56 -4.51 -8.56
CA ASP A 84 6.52 -5.29 -9.34
C ASP A 84 6.79 -4.61 -10.69
N ILE A 85 5.73 -4.20 -11.39
CA ILE A 85 5.85 -3.53 -12.68
C ILE A 85 6.57 -2.18 -12.56
N LEU A 86 6.24 -1.40 -11.54
CA LEU A 86 6.85 -0.08 -11.32
C LEU A 86 8.33 -0.17 -10.94
N GLY A 87 8.72 -1.22 -10.25
CA GLY A 87 10.06 -1.36 -9.70
C GLY A 87 10.22 -0.65 -8.36
N ARG A 88 11.32 -0.92 -7.68
CA ARG A 88 11.57 -0.41 -6.33
C ARG A 88 11.55 1.11 -6.23
N GLU A 89 12.33 1.78 -7.05
CA GLU A 89 12.52 3.23 -6.96
C GLU A 89 11.21 3.99 -7.16
N GLU A 90 10.50 3.68 -8.24
CA GLU A 90 9.23 4.34 -8.54
C GLU A 90 8.16 3.98 -7.51
N SER A 91 8.11 2.72 -7.09
CA SER A 91 7.16 2.28 -6.07
C SER A 91 7.33 3.06 -4.77
N LEU A 92 8.55 3.10 -4.24
CA LEU A 92 8.82 3.79 -2.97
C LEU A 92 8.53 5.28 -3.07
N LYS A 93 8.85 5.89 -4.20
CA LYS A 93 8.55 7.30 -4.45
C LYS A 93 7.06 7.57 -4.36
N ARG A 94 6.24 6.71 -4.98
CA ARG A 94 4.78 6.87 -4.96
C ARG A 94 4.20 6.65 -3.58
N LEU A 95 4.73 5.71 -2.82
CA LEU A 95 4.30 5.49 -1.45
C LEU A 95 4.66 6.70 -0.57
N GLU A 96 5.82 7.29 -0.77
CA GLU A 96 6.23 8.51 -0.04
C GLU A 96 5.27 9.67 -0.33
N ILE A 97 4.91 9.86 -1.59
CA ILE A 97 3.95 10.89 -1.99
C ILE A 97 2.60 10.63 -1.34
N GLY A 98 2.16 9.36 -1.32
CA GLY A 98 0.91 8.97 -0.67
C GLY A 98 0.91 9.28 0.82
N LEU A 99 2.01 8.97 1.51
CA LEU A 99 2.17 9.28 2.93
C LEU A 99 2.11 10.78 3.18
N GLU A 100 2.80 11.55 2.36
CA GLU A 100 2.81 13.01 2.47
C GLU A 100 1.39 13.58 2.33
N LYS A 101 0.64 13.10 1.34
CA LYS A 101 -0.73 13.55 1.11
C LYS A 101 -1.69 13.18 2.22
N LEU A 102 -1.41 12.11 2.95
CA LEU A 102 -2.20 11.68 4.10
C LEU A 102 -1.74 12.36 5.40
N GLY A 103 -0.68 13.14 5.36
CA GLY A 103 -0.14 13.83 6.53
C GLY A 103 0.60 12.90 7.49
N ALA A 104 1.11 11.80 6.96
CA ALA A 104 1.79 10.80 7.78
C ALA A 104 3.32 10.91 7.69
#